data_b94b6cd181ee63d93e9ecead7ef4772b
#
_entry.id   b94b6cd181ee63d93e9ecead7ef4772b
#
_cell.length_a   1.000
_cell.length_b   1.000
_cell.length_c   1.000
_cell.angle_alpha   90.00
_cell.angle_beta   90.00
_cell.angle_gamma   90.00
#
_symmetry.space_group_name_H-M   'P 1'
#
loop_
_entity.id
_entity.type
_entity.pdbx_description
1 polymer ?
#
loop_
_entity_poly.entity_id
_entity_poly.type
_entity_poly.pdbx_seq_one_letter_code
_entity_poly.pdbx_strand_id
1 'polypeptide(L)'
;MKNDRTLQAIGRQLKAMGCERFDIGVRDATTGQMMNREWSAAEVLQNTPWLKRMNAQGNDVYIRPAEQERHGLVLVDDLSEFDLDDMKAEGREPALVVETSPKNYQAWVKVADAAGGELRGQIARTLASEYDADPASADSRHYGRLAGFTNRKDKHTTRAGYQPWVLLRESKGKTATAGPALVQQAGQQIRLVFDNQQTHVLIGNFTSTRLKRR
;
A
#
# COMPACT_ATOMS: atom_id res chain seq x y z
N MET A 1 25.62 20.18 7.89
CA MET A 1 24.72 19.65 6.83
C MET A 1 23.35 20.29 7.01
N LYS A 2 22.81 20.99 6.00
CA LYS A 2 21.43 21.52 6.07
C LYS A 2 20.46 20.36 6.35
N ASN A 3 19.52 20.61 7.27
CA ASN A 3 18.52 19.64 7.72
C ASN A 3 17.56 19.29 6.54
N ASP A 4 17.88 18.26 5.74
CA ASP A 4 17.08 17.86 4.59
C ASP A 4 15.83 17.08 5.03
N ARG A 5 14.71 17.78 5.11
CA ARG A 5 13.42 17.20 5.55
C ARG A 5 12.96 16.04 4.69
N THR A 6 13.24 16.08 3.38
CA THR A 6 12.90 14.98 2.47
C THR A 6 13.68 13.72 2.83
N LEU A 7 15.01 13.82 3.01
CA LEU A 7 15.84 12.69 3.44
C LEU A 7 15.38 12.11 4.77
N GLN A 8 14.99 12.97 5.72
CA GLN A 8 14.49 12.52 7.03
C GLN A 8 13.15 11.77 6.90
N ALA A 9 12.22 12.29 6.09
CA ALA A 9 10.93 11.64 5.86
C ALA A 9 11.13 10.27 5.20
N ILE A 10 11.95 10.20 4.14
CA ILE A 10 12.28 8.95 3.45
C ILE A 10 12.90 7.96 4.44
N GLY A 11 13.96 8.34 5.16
CA GLY A 11 14.66 7.44 6.08
C GLY A 11 13.74 6.88 7.17
N ARG A 12 12.84 7.71 7.72
CA ARG A 12 11.83 7.27 8.69
C ARG A 12 10.79 6.32 8.08
N GLN A 13 10.34 6.59 6.85
CA GLN A 13 9.39 5.73 6.14
C GLN A 13 10.00 4.36 5.85
N LEU A 14 11.21 4.30 5.27
CA LEU A 14 11.93 3.06 4.98
C LEU A 14 12.14 2.24 6.25
N LYS A 15 12.58 2.89 7.34
CA LYS A 15 12.77 2.24 8.65
C LYS A 15 11.47 1.65 9.18
N ALA A 16 10.36 2.37 9.08
CA ALA A 16 9.05 1.90 9.56
C ALA A 16 8.48 0.76 8.70
N MET A 17 8.77 0.74 7.39
CA MET A 17 8.42 -0.37 6.51
C MET A 17 9.23 -1.64 6.83
N GLY A 18 10.50 -1.50 7.25
CA GLY A 18 11.33 -2.60 7.74
C GLY A 18 11.68 -3.63 6.66
N CYS A 19 11.75 -3.24 5.40
CA CYS A 19 12.19 -4.04 4.27
C CYS A 19 13.61 -3.67 3.85
N GLU A 20 14.32 -4.58 3.20
CA GLU A 20 15.67 -4.33 2.68
C GLU A 20 15.64 -3.69 1.30
N ARG A 21 14.71 -4.10 0.44
CA ARG A 21 14.58 -3.64 -0.93
C ARG A 21 13.16 -3.11 -1.22
N PHE A 22 13.09 -2.12 -2.09
CA PHE A 22 11.87 -1.41 -2.44
C PHE A 22 11.76 -1.22 -3.94
N ASP A 23 10.55 -1.37 -4.48
CA ASP A 23 10.19 -0.84 -5.79
C ASP A 23 9.87 0.65 -5.63
N ILE A 24 10.62 1.50 -6.32
CA ILE A 24 10.38 2.93 -6.40
C ILE A 24 9.76 3.25 -7.76
N GLY A 25 8.54 3.77 -7.74
CA GLY A 25 7.81 4.20 -8.92
C GLY A 25 7.92 5.72 -9.11
N VAL A 26 8.34 6.14 -10.30
CA VAL A 26 8.32 7.55 -10.72
C VAL A 26 7.30 7.65 -11.84
N ARG A 27 6.16 8.30 -11.56
CA ARG A 27 5.03 8.38 -12.48
C ARG A 27 4.88 9.79 -13.02
N ASP A 28 4.95 9.92 -14.33
CA ASP A 28 4.61 11.16 -15.01
C ASP A 28 3.13 11.50 -14.78
N ALA A 29 2.86 12.65 -14.18
CA ALA A 29 1.50 13.04 -13.81
C ALA A 29 0.61 13.36 -15.04
N THR A 30 1.21 13.74 -16.17
CA THR A 30 0.51 14.07 -17.40
C THR A 30 0.19 12.83 -18.24
N THR A 31 1.22 12.00 -18.53
CA THR A 31 1.07 10.83 -19.40
C THR A 31 0.63 9.57 -18.65
N GLY A 32 0.80 9.54 -17.34
CA GLY A 32 0.53 8.38 -16.51
C GLY A 32 1.58 7.27 -16.63
N GLN A 33 2.62 7.43 -17.45
CA GLN A 33 3.69 6.46 -17.58
C GLN A 33 4.48 6.34 -16.27
N MET A 34 4.81 5.09 -15.88
CA MET A 34 5.56 4.81 -14.66
C MET A 34 6.91 4.19 -14.99
N MET A 35 7.98 4.81 -14.49
CA MET A 35 9.32 4.26 -14.46
C MET A 35 9.53 3.59 -13.11
N ASN A 36 9.96 2.32 -13.10
CA ASN A 36 10.21 1.55 -11.89
C ASN A 36 11.72 1.30 -11.70
N ARG A 37 12.15 1.34 -10.45
CA ARG A 37 13.50 0.99 -10.00
C ARG A 37 13.40 0.15 -8.74
N GLU A 38 14.09 -0.97 -8.69
CA GLU A 38 14.27 -1.72 -7.47
C GLU A 38 15.56 -1.28 -6.79
N TRP A 39 15.46 -0.77 -5.56
CA TRP A 39 16.55 -0.23 -4.77
C TRP A 39 16.54 -0.74 -3.34
N SER A 40 17.73 -0.90 -2.75
CA SER A 40 17.89 -1.03 -1.31
C SER A 40 17.54 0.28 -0.60
N ALA A 41 17.30 0.22 0.72
CA ALA A 41 17.04 1.42 1.52
C ALA A 41 18.18 2.47 1.38
N ALA A 42 19.44 2.01 1.31
CA ALA A 42 20.60 2.89 1.13
C ALA A 42 20.59 3.57 -0.26
N GLU A 43 20.28 2.82 -1.32
CA GLU A 43 20.17 3.35 -2.68
C GLU A 43 19.02 4.35 -2.82
N VAL A 44 17.87 4.14 -2.16
CA VAL A 44 16.77 5.12 -2.13
C VAL A 44 17.25 6.46 -1.54
N LEU A 45 17.96 6.42 -0.41
CA LEU A 45 18.53 7.62 0.21
C LEU A 45 19.58 8.28 -0.67
N GLN A 46 20.47 7.51 -1.28
CA GLN A 46 21.52 8.00 -2.17
C GLN A 46 20.95 8.66 -3.42
N ASN A 47 19.85 8.13 -3.98
CA ASN A 47 19.20 8.63 -5.18
C ASN A 47 18.13 9.70 -4.90
N THR A 48 17.96 10.16 -3.64
CA THR A 48 17.02 11.22 -3.29
C THR A 48 17.20 12.50 -4.13
N PRO A 49 18.42 12.98 -4.46
CA PRO A 49 18.59 14.14 -5.33
C PRO A 49 17.98 13.95 -6.73
N TRP A 50 18.09 12.75 -7.30
CA TRP A 50 17.46 12.41 -8.57
C TRP A 50 15.94 12.36 -8.45
N LEU A 51 15.39 11.75 -7.39
CA LEU A 51 13.95 11.73 -7.12
C LEU A 51 13.37 13.14 -6.96
N LYS A 52 14.10 14.04 -6.26
CA LYS A 52 13.71 15.46 -6.16
C LYS A 52 13.62 16.13 -7.52
N ARG A 53 14.60 15.87 -8.40
CA ARG A 53 14.58 16.40 -9.76
C ARG A 53 13.39 15.87 -10.55
N MET A 54 13.10 14.57 -10.49
CA MET A 54 11.94 13.99 -11.15
C MET A 54 10.63 14.59 -10.63
N ASN A 55 10.49 14.75 -9.32
CA ASN A 55 9.31 15.39 -8.74
C ASN A 55 9.19 16.86 -9.15
N ALA A 56 10.29 17.62 -9.20
CA ALA A 56 10.28 19.00 -9.71
C ALA A 56 9.85 19.10 -11.18
N GLN A 57 10.11 18.06 -11.98
CA GLN A 57 9.69 17.95 -13.39
C GLN A 57 8.24 17.47 -13.58
N GLY A 58 7.44 17.36 -12.50
CA GLY A 58 6.04 16.98 -12.60
C GLY A 58 5.75 15.50 -12.35
N ASN A 59 6.74 14.71 -11.91
CA ASN A 59 6.51 13.30 -11.62
C ASN A 59 6.10 13.07 -10.16
N ASP A 60 5.16 12.17 -9.94
CA ASP A 60 4.84 11.62 -8.63
C ASP A 60 5.84 10.53 -8.24
N VAL A 61 6.14 10.42 -6.94
CA VAL A 61 7.07 9.41 -6.42
C VAL A 61 6.34 8.44 -5.51
N TYR A 62 6.47 7.16 -5.80
CA TYR A 62 5.80 6.05 -5.12
C TYR A 62 6.80 5.04 -4.56
N ILE A 63 6.33 4.23 -3.62
CA ILE A 63 7.11 3.17 -2.98
C ILE A 63 6.22 1.98 -2.64
N ARG A 64 6.79 0.78 -2.74
CA ARG A 64 6.29 -0.44 -2.12
C ARG A 64 7.47 -1.37 -1.80
N PRO A 65 7.31 -2.39 -0.94
CA PRO A 65 8.31 -3.46 -0.83
C PRO A 65 8.57 -4.12 -2.19
N ALA A 66 9.81 -4.47 -2.48
CA ALA A 66 10.16 -5.20 -3.71
C ALA A 66 9.45 -6.55 -3.77
N GLU A 67 9.30 -7.12 -4.98
CA GLU A 67 8.52 -8.35 -5.19
C GLU A 67 9.02 -9.52 -4.37
N GLN A 68 10.33 -9.64 -4.21
CA GLN A 68 10.97 -10.75 -3.51
C GLN A 68 11.07 -10.54 -1.99
N GLU A 69 10.68 -9.37 -1.50
CA GLU A 69 10.71 -9.07 -0.06
C GLU A 69 9.67 -9.89 0.72
N ARG A 70 10.12 -10.46 1.82
CA ARG A 70 9.25 -11.12 2.79
C ARG A 70 8.77 -10.10 3.80
N HIS A 71 7.51 -9.71 3.70
CA HIS A 71 6.92 -8.70 4.57
C HIS A 71 5.45 -8.98 4.86
N GLY A 72 4.92 -8.36 5.93
CA GLY A 72 3.50 -8.40 6.28
C GLY A 72 2.81 -7.04 6.17
N LEU A 73 3.33 -6.13 5.33
CA LEU A 73 2.73 -4.81 5.12
C LEU A 73 1.55 -4.89 4.15
N VAL A 74 0.46 -4.24 4.54
CA VAL A 74 -0.77 -4.07 3.75
C VAL A 74 -1.04 -2.57 3.63
N LEU A 75 -1.26 -2.07 2.41
CA LEU A 75 -1.62 -0.68 2.16
C LEU A 75 -3.14 -0.52 2.20
N VAL A 76 -3.61 0.55 2.84
CA VAL A 76 -4.98 1.06 2.78
C VAL A 76 -4.90 2.52 2.33
N ASP A 77 -5.59 2.87 1.25
CA ASP A 77 -5.52 4.20 0.61
C ASP A 77 -6.86 4.94 0.71
N ASP A 78 -6.79 6.25 0.64
CA ASP A 78 -7.94 7.16 0.65
C ASP A 78 -8.69 7.20 2.00
N LEU A 79 -7.94 7.19 3.09
CA LEU A 79 -8.44 7.24 4.47
C LEU A 79 -8.61 8.69 4.95
N SER A 80 -9.61 8.91 5.82
CA SER A 80 -9.77 10.12 6.61
C SER A 80 -9.03 10.02 7.96
N GLU A 81 -9.01 11.11 8.73
CA GLU A 81 -8.47 11.11 10.10
C GLU A 81 -9.32 10.24 11.04
N PHE A 82 -10.64 10.20 10.84
CA PHE A 82 -11.56 9.37 11.61
C PHE A 82 -11.27 7.89 11.40
N ASP A 83 -11.06 7.46 10.14
CA ASP A 83 -10.73 6.06 9.83
C ASP A 83 -9.42 5.64 10.51
N LEU A 84 -8.43 6.54 10.55
CA LEU A 84 -7.16 6.27 11.24
C LEU A 84 -7.34 6.09 12.76
N ASP A 85 -8.25 6.85 13.36
CA ASP A 85 -8.54 6.73 14.79
C ASP A 85 -9.34 5.46 15.09
N ASP A 86 -10.30 5.11 14.24
CA ASP A 86 -11.04 3.83 14.34
C ASP A 86 -10.10 2.63 14.16
N MET A 87 -9.20 2.67 13.16
CA MET A 87 -8.16 1.64 12.97
C MET A 87 -7.32 1.43 14.25
N LYS A 88 -6.93 2.50 14.92
CA LYS A 88 -6.16 2.41 16.16
C LYS A 88 -6.99 1.84 17.30
N ALA A 89 -8.26 2.27 17.43
CA ALA A 89 -9.16 1.77 18.48
C ALA A 89 -9.45 0.28 18.33
N GLU A 90 -9.45 -0.24 17.10
CA GLU A 90 -9.73 -1.64 16.77
C GLU A 90 -8.46 -2.53 16.76
N GLY A 91 -7.31 -2.00 17.18
CA GLY A 91 -6.05 -2.75 17.20
C GLY A 91 -5.42 -2.97 15.82
N ARG A 92 -5.81 -2.17 14.83
CA ARG A 92 -5.26 -2.18 13.45
C ARG A 92 -4.30 -1.02 13.24
N GLU A 93 -3.52 -0.69 14.28
CA GLU A 93 -2.62 0.45 14.30
C GLU A 93 -1.66 0.42 13.11
N PRO A 94 -1.61 1.51 12.30
CA PRO A 94 -0.67 1.57 11.20
C PRO A 94 0.79 1.55 11.65
N ALA A 95 1.64 0.80 10.94
CA ALA A 95 3.10 0.86 11.07
C ALA A 95 3.61 2.23 10.63
N LEU A 96 2.97 2.82 9.62
CA LEU A 96 3.21 4.20 9.20
C LEU A 96 1.97 4.81 8.54
N VAL A 97 1.86 6.14 8.61
CA VAL A 97 0.79 6.94 7.98
C VAL A 97 1.42 8.04 7.15
N VAL A 98 0.94 8.15 5.91
CA VAL A 98 1.35 9.19 4.97
C VAL A 98 0.12 10.02 4.59
N GLU A 99 0.17 11.33 4.83
CA GLU A 99 -0.81 12.26 4.28
C GLU A 99 -0.43 12.59 2.84
N THR A 100 -1.26 12.18 1.90
CA THR A 100 -0.99 12.30 0.46
C THR A 100 -1.47 13.63 -0.12
N SER A 101 -2.48 14.21 0.50
CA SER A 101 -3.04 15.55 0.25
C SER A 101 -3.83 15.97 1.51
N PRO A 102 -4.23 17.23 1.67
CA PRO A 102 -4.91 17.69 2.88
C PRO A 102 -6.09 16.80 3.28
N LYS A 103 -6.01 16.21 4.48
CA LYS A 103 -7.02 15.31 5.07
C LYS A 103 -7.25 14.00 4.33
N ASN A 104 -6.34 13.59 3.46
CA ASN A 104 -6.37 12.31 2.78
C ASN A 104 -5.10 11.51 3.10
N TYR A 105 -5.26 10.28 3.58
CA TYR A 105 -4.19 9.49 4.15
C TYR A 105 -4.05 8.13 3.49
N GLN A 106 -2.82 7.62 3.51
CA GLN A 106 -2.47 6.23 3.25
C GLN A 106 -1.90 5.63 4.54
N ALA A 107 -2.38 4.44 4.89
CA ALA A 107 -1.88 3.68 6.03
C ALA A 107 -1.22 2.38 5.56
N TRP A 108 -0.02 2.08 6.06
CA TRP A 108 0.59 0.77 5.92
C TRP A 108 0.41 0.02 7.25
N VAL A 109 -0.41 -1.02 7.24
CA VAL A 109 -0.65 -1.89 8.39
C VAL A 109 0.29 -3.09 8.31
N LYS A 110 1.13 -3.28 9.31
CA LYS A 110 1.98 -4.48 9.43
C LYS A 110 1.19 -5.55 10.19
N VAL A 111 0.74 -6.60 9.49
CA VAL A 111 -0.11 -7.65 10.07
C VAL A 111 0.69 -8.83 10.64
N ALA A 112 1.95 -8.99 10.18
CA ALA A 112 2.92 -9.99 10.63
C ALA A 112 4.32 -9.57 10.19
N ASP A 113 5.36 -10.31 10.57
CA ASP A 113 6.69 -10.10 10.01
C ASP A 113 6.75 -10.53 8.54
N ALA A 114 5.98 -11.57 8.17
CA ALA A 114 5.81 -11.98 6.78
C ALA A 114 4.41 -12.56 6.56
N ALA A 115 3.78 -12.20 5.43
CA ALA A 115 2.53 -12.79 4.97
C ALA A 115 2.57 -12.94 3.44
N GLY A 116 2.04 -14.04 2.91
CA GLY A 116 1.98 -14.29 1.47
C GLY A 116 1.14 -13.23 0.74
N GLY A 117 1.41 -13.02 -0.56
CA GLY A 117 0.71 -12.01 -1.36
C GLY A 117 -0.80 -12.18 -1.38
N GLU A 118 -1.29 -13.42 -1.48
CA GLU A 118 -2.71 -13.70 -1.46
C GLU A 118 -3.38 -13.30 -0.14
N LEU A 119 -2.74 -13.62 1.01
CA LEU A 119 -3.22 -13.19 2.32
C LEU A 119 -3.23 -11.67 2.44
N ARG A 120 -2.14 -11.00 2.05
CA ARG A 120 -2.07 -9.53 2.06
C ARG A 120 -3.14 -8.88 1.19
N GLY A 121 -3.36 -9.42 -0.02
CA GLY A 121 -4.42 -8.94 -0.91
C GLY A 121 -5.81 -9.13 -0.33
N GLN A 122 -6.07 -10.28 0.33
CA GLN A 122 -7.35 -10.49 1.01
C GLN A 122 -7.54 -9.52 2.19
N ILE A 123 -6.50 -9.31 3.01
CA ILE A 123 -6.56 -8.35 4.11
C ILE A 123 -6.75 -6.91 3.59
N ALA A 124 -6.08 -6.54 2.48
CA ALA A 124 -6.25 -5.22 1.86
C ALA A 124 -7.72 -4.98 1.46
N ARG A 125 -8.37 -5.95 0.82
CA ARG A 125 -9.80 -5.88 0.46
C ARG A 125 -10.71 -5.78 1.67
N THR A 126 -10.43 -6.56 2.72
CA THR A 126 -11.19 -6.50 3.98
C THR A 126 -11.10 -5.11 4.59
N LEU A 127 -9.89 -4.58 4.78
CA LEU A 127 -9.67 -3.25 5.37
C LEU A 127 -10.26 -2.14 4.49
N ALA A 128 -10.10 -2.21 3.16
CA ALA A 128 -10.70 -1.23 2.27
C ALA A 128 -12.23 -1.20 2.37
N SER A 129 -12.86 -2.36 2.50
CA SER A 129 -14.32 -2.45 2.68
C SER A 129 -14.79 -1.96 4.04
N GLU A 130 -14.02 -2.17 5.11
CA GLU A 130 -14.39 -1.81 6.47
C GLU A 130 -14.26 -0.30 6.74
N TYR A 131 -13.31 0.37 6.07
CA TYR A 131 -13.03 1.80 6.23
C TYR A 131 -13.45 2.66 5.02
N ASP A 132 -14.29 2.13 4.12
CA ASP A 132 -14.73 2.82 2.89
C ASP A 132 -13.56 3.42 2.08
N ALA A 133 -12.42 2.73 2.13
CA ALA A 133 -11.17 3.12 1.47
C ALA A 133 -11.18 2.73 -0.02
N ASP A 134 -10.19 3.21 -0.81
CA ASP A 134 -10.14 2.98 -2.26
C ASP A 134 -10.02 1.49 -2.61
N PRO A 135 -11.07 0.85 -3.16
CA PRO A 135 -11.03 -0.57 -3.53
C PRO A 135 -10.07 -0.86 -4.69
N ALA A 136 -9.74 0.14 -5.53
CA ALA A 136 -8.81 -0.02 -6.63
C ALA A 136 -7.36 -0.16 -6.15
N SER A 137 -7.07 0.25 -4.92
CA SER A 137 -5.77 0.08 -4.28
C SER A 137 -5.66 -1.19 -3.42
N ALA A 138 -6.77 -1.95 -3.26
CA ALA A 138 -6.88 -3.08 -2.34
C ALA A 138 -6.29 -4.37 -2.90
N ASP A 139 -5.00 -4.37 -3.17
CA ASP A 139 -4.23 -5.52 -3.64
C ASP A 139 -2.93 -5.72 -2.82
N SER A 140 -2.20 -6.80 -3.10
CA SER A 140 -0.97 -7.13 -2.36
C SER A 140 0.26 -6.36 -2.83
N ARG A 141 0.17 -5.59 -3.90
CA ARG A 141 1.30 -4.96 -4.59
C ARG A 141 1.07 -3.49 -4.96
N HIS A 142 0.04 -2.88 -4.39
CA HIS A 142 -0.25 -1.48 -4.68
C HIS A 142 0.89 -0.56 -4.21
N TYR A 143 1.11 0.52 -4.97
CA TYR A 143 2.10 1.53 -4.63
C TYR A 143 1.51 2.56 -3.67
N GLY A 144 2.16 2.77 -2.54
CA GLY A 144 1.92 3.95 -1.70
C GLY A 144 2.79 5.13 -2.10
N ARG A 145 2.48 6.31 -1.59
CA ARG A 145 3.28 7.52 -1.79
C ARG A 145 4.58 7.49 -0.99
N LEU A 146 5.68 7.90 -1.60
CA LEU A 146 6.91 8.18 -0.86
C LEU A 146 6.84 9.60 -0.27
N ALA A 147 6.97 9.71 1.03
CA ALA A 147 6.90 10.98 1.76
C ALA A 147 8.09 11.89 1.45
N GLY A 148 7.88 13.20 1.56
CA GLY A 148 8.91 14.21 1.34
C GLY A 148 8.95 14.79 -0.09
N PHE A 149 7.95 14.48 -0.91
CA PHE A 149 7.76 15.01 -2.26
C PHE A 149 6.43 15.74 -2.38
N THR A 150 6.24 16.51 -3.43
CA THR A 150 4.93 17.12 -3.74
C THR A 150 4.04 16.14 -4.50
N ASN A 151 2.75 16.12 -4.20
CA ASN A 151 1.75 15.40 -4.95
C ASN A 151 1.45 16.18 -6.25
N ARG A 152 1.77 15.59 -7.39
CA ARG A 152 1.68 16.23 -8.72
C ARG A 152 0.33 16.04 -9.42
N LYS A 153 -0.65 15.39 -8.77
CA LYS A 153 -2.00 15.26 -9.33
C LYS A 153 -2.67 16.63 -9.42
N ASP A 154 -3.10 17.02 -10.62
CA ASP A 154 -3.73 18.32 -10.89
C ASP A 154 -4.93 18.63 -9.99
N LYS A 155 -5.73 17.61 -9.67
CA LYS A 155 -6.90 17.74 -8.78
C LYS A 155 -6.56 18.31 -7.38
N HIS A 156 -5.30 18.24 -6.96
CA HIS A 156 -4.83 18.75 -5.67
C HIS A 156 -4.13 20.11 -5.76
N THR A 157 -3.96 20.65 -6.96
CA THR A 157 -3.34 21.97 -7.16
C THR A 157 -4.28 23.06 -6.65
N THR A 158 -3.79 23.90 -5.75
CA THR A 158 -4.55 25.04 -5.23
C THR A 158 -4.77 26.09 -6.32
N ARG A 159 -5.72 27.03 -6.10
CA ARG A 159 -5.96 28.16 -7.00
C ARG A 159 -4.71 29.04 -7.20
N ALA A 160 -3.79 29.05 -6.24
CA ALA A 160 -2.50 29.77 -6.33
C ALA A 160 -1.39 28.96 -7.02
N GLY A 161 -1.69 27.78 -7.58
CA GLY A 161 -0.73 26.91 -8.28
C GLY A 161 0.14 26.05 -7.36
N TYR A 162 -0.12 26.01 -6.05
CA TYR A 162 0.64 25.17 -5.12
C TYR A 162 0.11 23.77 -5.07
N GLN A 163 1.01 22.79 -5.08
CA GLN A 163 0.73 21.38 -4.89
C GLN A 163 1.07 20.94 -3.46
N PRO A 164 0.25 20.09 -2.82
CA PRO A 164 0.48 19.68 -1.44
C PRO A 164 1.71 18.79 -1.32
N TRP A 165 2.36 18.87 -0.16
CA TRP A 165 3.41 17.94 0.20
C TRP A 165 2.83 16.60 0.67
N VAL A 166 3.47 15.53 0.26
CA VAL A 166 3.26 14.19 0.82
C VAL A 166 4.02 14.10 2.14
N LEU A 167 3.29 14.01 3.25
CA LEU A 167 3.85 14.15 4.59
C LEU A 167 3.83 12.82 5.33
N LEU A 168 4.95 12.44 5.92
CA LEU A 168 5.00 11.31 6.86
C LEU A 168 4.44 11.78 8.22
N ARG A 169 3.25 11.30 8.59
CA ARG A 169 2.57 11.65 9.83
C ARG A 169 2.99 10.74 10.99
N GLU A 170 2.97 9.42 10.76
CA GLU A 170 3.39 8.41 11.73
C GLU A 170 4.41 7.44 11.12
N SER A 171 5.33 6.91 11.94
CA SER A 171 6.36 5.96 11.48
C SER A 171 6.79 5.07 12.65
N LYS A 172 5.85 4.28 13.19
CA LYS A 172 6.06 3.42 14.36
C LYS A 172 6.77 2.11 14.01
N GLY A 173 6.51 1.55 12.82
CA GLY A 173 7.09 0.29 12.32
C GLY A 173 6.65 -0.95 13.09
N LYS A 174 5.61 -0.84 13.92
CA LYS A 174 5.12 -1.93 14.77
C LYS A 174 4.09 -2.79 14.03
N THR A 175 4.02 -4.06 14.40
CA THR A 175 2.93 -4.95 14.00
C THR A 175 1.64 -4.55 14.70
N ALA A 176 0.54 -4.50 13.97
CA ALA A 176 -0.78 -4.19 14.51
C ALA A 176 -1.23 -5.26 15.51
N THR A 177 -1.86 -4.84 16.60
CA THR A 177 -2.33 -5.73 17.67
C THR A 177 -3.29 -6.79 17.14
N ALA A 178 -4.20 -6.41 16.23
CA ALA A 178 -5.13 -7.33 15.56
C ALA A 178 -4.50 -8.07 14.36
N GLY A 179 -3.22 -7.85 14.04
CA GLY A 179 -2.55 -8.45 12.88
C GLY A 179 -2.71 -9.97 12.76
N PRO A 180 -2.44 -10.77 13.83
CA PRO A 180 -2.63 -12.22 13.79
C PRO A 180 -4.09 -12.65 13.49
N ALA A 181 -5.07 -11.93 14.03
CA ALA A 181 -6.49 -12.19 13.78
C ALA A 181 -6.87 -11.90 12.31
N LEU A 182 -6.36 -10.80 11.73
CA LEU A 182 -6.55 -10.47 10.31
C LEU A 182 -5.96 -11.56 9.40
N VAL A 183 -4.77 -12.07 9.70
CA VAL A 183 -4.14 -13.16 8.95
C VAL A 183 -4.98 -14.44 9.03
N GLN A 184 -5.48 -14.79 10.21
CA GLN A 184 -6.33 -15.95 10.41
C GLN A 184 -7.65 -15.83 9.62
N GLN A 185 -8.33 -14.70 9.74
CA GLN A 185 -9.59 -14.41 9.04
C GLN A 185 -9.42 -14.50 7.52
N ALA A 186 -8.38 -13.84 6.97
CA ALA A 186 -8.09 -13.89 5.55
C ALA A 186 -7.82 -15.32 5.06
N GLY A 187 -7.07 -16.12 5.83
CA GLY A 187 -6.83 -17.53 5.52
C GLY A 187 -8.11 -18.36 5.48
N GLN A 188 -9.06 -18.12 6.38
CA GLN A 188 -10.37 -18.77 6.36
C GLN A 188 -11.20 -18.37 5.14
N GLN A 189 -11.23 -17.08 4.81
CA GLN A 189 -11.95 -16.57 3.62
C GLN A 189 -11.42 -17.17 2.32
N ILE A 190 -10.10 -17.25 2.17
CA ILE A 190 -9.45 -17.86 1.00
C ILE A 190 -9.86 -19.35 0.88
N ARG A 191 -9.81 -20.12 1.96
CA ARG A 191 -10.21 -21.54 1.96
C ARG A 191 -11.67 -21.72 1.54
N LEU A 192 -12.59 -20.93 2.07
CA LEU A 192 -14.01 -21.00 1.72
C LEU A 192 -14.26 -20.75 0.22
N VAL A 193 -13.51 -19.83 -0.39
CA VAL A 193 -13.60 -19.57 -1.83
C VAL A 193 -13.12 -20.78 -2.64
N PHE A 194 -12.01 -21.42 -2.24
CA PHE A 194 -11.50 -22.61 -2.90
C PHE A 194 -12.46 -23.79 -2.80
N ASP A 195 -13.02 -24.06 -1.62
CA ASP A 195 -13.96 -25.17 -1.39
C ASP A 195 -15.24 -25.00 -2.21
N ASN A 196 -15.77 -23.78 -2.29
CA ASN A 196 -16.93 -23.46 -3.12
C ASN A 196 -16.66 -23.67 -4.62
N GLN A 197 -15.49 -23.25 -5.12
CA GLN A 197 -15.11 -23.44 -6.52
C GLN A 197 -14.98 -24.93 -6.88
N GLN A 198 -14.39 -25.76 -6.01
CA GLN A 198 -14.28 -27.20 -6.23
C GLN A 198 -15.67 -27.86 -6.24
N THR A 199 -16.57 -27.45 -5.38
CA THR A 199 -17.95 -27.95 -5.33
C THR A 199 -18.71 -27.66 -6.63
N HIS A 200 -18.57 -26.44 -7.17
CA HIS A 200 -19.19 -26.07 -8.44
C HIS A 200 -18.64 -26.85 -9.64
N VAL A 201 -17.32 -27.10 -9.68
CA VAL A 201 -16.69 -27.92 -10.74
C VAL A 201 -17.19 -29.36 -10.70
N LEU A 202 -17.34 -29.95 -9.52
CA LEU A 202 -17.86 -31.31 -9.36
C LEU A 202 -19.32 -31.41 -9.84
N ILE A 203 -20.18 -30.48 -9.44
CA ILE A 203 -21.60 -30.46 -9.86
C ILE A 203 -21.70 -30.24 -11.36
N GLY A 204 -20.92 -29.35 -11.97
CA GLY A 204 -20.89 -29.11 -13.42
C GLY A 204 -20.49 -30.34 -14.22
N ASN A 205 -19.53 -31.14 -13.72
CA ASN A 205 -19.11 -32.37 -14.35
C ASN A 205 -20.17 -33.48 -14.25
N PHE A 206 -20.93 -33.58 -13.17
CA PHE A 206 -22.03 -34.53 -13.00
C PHE A 206 -23.21 -34.24 -13.94
N THR A 207 -23.55 -33.00 -14.20
CA THR A 207 -24.62 -32.59 -15.10
C THR A 207 -24.24 -32.81 -16.56
N SER A 208 -23.00 -32.58 -16.97
CA SER A 208 -22.49 -32.79 -18.32
C SER A 208 -22.43 -34.28 -18.73
N THR A 209 -22.15 -35.16 -17.76
CA THR A 209 -22.09 -36.62 -18.00
C THR A 209 -23.48 -37.23 -18.17
N ARG A 210 -24.54 -36.64 -17.61
CA ARG A 210 -25.92 -37.10 -17.74
C ARG A 210 -26.56 -36.74 -19.07
N LEU A 211 -26.13 -35.67 -19.72
CA LEU A 211 -26.63 -35.23 -21.03
C LEU A 211 -26.04 -35.99 -22.23
N LYS A 212 -24.95 -36.76 -22.05
CA LYS A 212 -24.34 -37.59 -23.10
C LYS A 212 -24.85 -39.03 -23.16
N ARG A 213 -25.85 -39.42 -22.37
CA ARG A 213 -26.44 -40.75 -22.30
C ARG A 213 -27.94 -40.75 -22.69
N ARG A 214 -28.35 -39.90 -23.60
CA ARG A 214 -29.65 -39.96 -24.26
C ARG A 214 -29.50 -39.93 -25.78
#